data_07bbef7f87c6f603e7cde8d3b510b492
#
_entry.id   07bbef7f87c6f603e7cde8d3b510b492
#
_cell.length_a   1.000
_cell.length_b   1.000
_cell.length_c   1.000
_cell.angle_alpha   90.00
_cell.angle_beta   90.00
_cell.angle_gamma   90.00
#
_symmetry.space_group_name_H-M   'P 1'
#
loop_
_entity.id
_entity.type
_entity.pdbx_description
1 polymer ?
#
loop_
_entity_poly.entity_id
_entity_poly.type
_entity_poly.pdbx_seq_one_letter_code
_entity_poly.pdbx_strand_id
1 'polypeptide(L)'
;MVRAIMHGCNGKMGRAITTLAKEDAEVEIVAGVDAYTEVANEYPVFESIEKCDVEADVVIDFSNAKAVDGLLDYCVEKQIPVVLCTTGLSEEQLQEVEEASKKVAVLRSANMSLGINLLMQLLKEATKVLSPAGYDIEIVEKHHNQKLDAPSGTAIALADSINDVADGQYEYVYDRSQVRKKRDKKELGISAVRGGTIVGEHEVLFAGIDEVIEFKHTAYSRTVFGKGAVEAAKFLAGKDAGKYDMSDVVLK
;
A
#
# COMPACT_ATOMS: atom_id res chain seq x y z
N MET A 1 -2.74 22.29 -9.83
CA MET A 1 -3.49 21.57 -8.78
C MET A 1 -4.09 20.35 -9.45
N VAL A 2 -3.82 19.15 -8.94
CA VAL A 2 -4.33 17.88 -9.47
C VAL A 2 -5.80 17.71 -9.07
N ARG A 3 -6.66 17.45 -10.04
CA ARG A 3 -8.11 17.26 -9.86
C ARG A 3 -8.38 15.76 -9.72
N ALA A 4 -8.86 15.31 -8.57
CA ALA A 4 -9.06 13.89 -8.28
C ALA A 4 -10.54 13.54 -8.10
N ILE A 5 -10.97 12.41 -8.65
CA ILE A 5 -12.23 11.74 -8.29
C ILE A 5 -11.94 10.79 -7.12
N MET A 6 -12.72 10.87 -6.04
CA MET A 6 -12.62 9.97 -4.90
C MET A 6 -13.66 8.85 -5.01
N HIS A 7 -13.25 7.65 -5.41
CA HIS A 7 -14.10 6.46 -5.48
C HIS A 7 -14.12 5.74 -4.12
N GLY A 8 -15.29 5.55 -3.56
CA GLY A 8 -15.51 5.14 -2.17
C GLY A 8 -15.47 6.33 -1.20
N CYS A 9 -15.92 7.52 -1.63
CA CYS A 9 -15.77 8.80 -0.92
C CYS A 9 -16.43 8.84 0.46
N ASN A 10 -17.52 8.12 0.68
CA ASN A 10 -18.28 8.09 1.94
C ASN A 10 -17.80 7.02 2.92
N GLY A 11 -16.86 6.16 2.47
CA GLY A 11 -16.15 5.22 3.33
C GLY A 11 -15.19 5.89 4.31
N LYS A 12 -14.69 5.12 5.29
CA LYS A 12 -13.73 5.64 6.30
C LYS A 12 -12.48 6.26 5.67
N MET A 13 -11.90 5.58 4.66
CA MET A 13 -10.69 6.07 3.98
C MET A 13 -11.02 7.23 3.04
N GLY A 14 -12.12 7.16 2.29
CA GLY A 14 -12.54 8.25 1.40
C GLY A 14 -12.71 9.58 2.15
N ARG A 15 -13.37 9.57 3.30
CA ARG A 15 -13.50 10.77 4.15
C ARG A 15 -12.16 11.26 4.69
N ALA A 16 -11.28 10.35 5.10
CA ALA A 16 -9.93 10.73 5.56
C ALA A 16 -9.12 11.38 4.43
N ILE A 17 -9.17 10.83 3.22
CA ILE A 17 -8.48 11.36 2.04
C ILE A 17 -9.06 12.72 1.63
N THR A 18 -10.39 12.87 1.65
CA THR A 18 -11.04 14.16 1.41
C THR A 18 -10.55 15.23 2.38
N THR A 19 -10.41 14.89 3.67
CA THR A 19 -9.87 15.81 4.68
C THR A 19 -8.41 16.17 4.39
N LEU A 20 -7.57 15.18 4.04
CA LEU A 20 -6.17 15.43 3.69
C LEU A 20 -6.02 16.29 2.44
N ALA A 21 -6.85 16.05 1.41
CA ALA A 21 -6.83 16.83 0.19
C ALA A 21 -7.20 18.31 0.40
N LYS A 22 -8.11 18.61 1.35
CA LYS A 22 -8.43 19.99 1.73
C LYS A 22 -7.27 20.77 2.34
N GLU A 23 -6.36 20.06 2.99
CA GLU A 23 -5.16 20.63 3.62
C GLU A 23 -3.95 20.69 2.67
N ASP A 24 -4.07 20.11 1.47
CA ASP A 24 -3.01 20.02 0.47
C ASP A 24 -3.28 21.00 -0.69
N ALA A 25 -2.35 21.94 -0.90
CA ALA A 25 -2.49 22.96 -1.96
C ALA A 25 -2.30 22.41 -3.39
N GLU A 26 -1.87 21.17 -3.56
CA GLU A 26 -1.53 20.58 -4.85
C GLU A 26 -2.61 19.61 -5.38
N VAL A 27 -3.60 19.22 -4.55
CA VAL A 27 -4.67 18.30 -4.94
C VAL A 27 -6.04 18.81 -4.51
N GLU A 28 -7.07 18.55 -5.31
CA GLU A 28 -8.46 18.86 -5.01
C GLU A 28 -9.34 17.67 -5.37
N ILE A 29 -10.27 17.30 -4.48
CA ILE A 29 -11.32 16.34 -4.81
C ILE A 29 -12.45 17.10 -5.52
N VAL A 30 -12.63 16.83 -6.81
CA VAL A 30 -13.63 17.50 -7.67
C VAL A 30 -14.94 16.73 -7.76
N ALA A 31 -14.93 15.42 -7.50
CA ALA A 31 -16.11 14.57 -7.45
C ALA A 31 -15.89 13.37 -6.53
N GLY A 32 -16.97 12.84 -6.01
CA GLY A 32 -16.99 11.58 -5.29
C GLY A 32 -17.86 10.54 -5.99
N VAL A 33 -17.53 9.28 -5.78
CA VAL A 33 -18.37 8.15 -6.21
C VAL A 33 -18.59 7.23 -5.01
N ASP A 34 -19.84 6.94 -4.70
CA ASP A 34 -20.20 6.01 -3.64
C ASP A 34 -21.65 5.53 -3.81
N ALA A 35 -21.92 4.27 -3.55
CA ALA A 35 -23.30 3.75 -3.58
C ALA A 35 -24.20 4.43 -2.51
N TYR A 36 -23.59 5.05 -1.51
CA TYR A 36 -24.23 5.79 -0.42
C TYR A 36 -24.12 7.30 -0.70
N THR A 37 -25.11 7.88 -1.36
CA THR A 37 -25.07 9.28 -1.82
C THR A 37 -25.67 10.29 -0.86
N GLU A 38 -26.30 9.84 0.24
CA GLU A 38 -26.98 10.71 1.21
C GLU A 38 -26.06 11.53 2.13
N VAL A 39 -24.76 11.31 2.05
CA VAL A 39 -23.78 12.06 2.85
C VAL A 39 -23.47 13.38 2.14
N ALA A 40 -23.60 14.49 2.86
CA ALA A 40 -23.25 15.80 2.34
C ALA A 40 -21.73 15.92 2.16
N ASN A 41 -21.30 16.25 0.93
CA ASN A 41 -19.92 16.53 0.56
C ASN A 41 -19.85 17.93 -0.07
N GLU A 42 -18.67 18.53 -0.15
CA GLU A 42 -18.45 19.83 -0.79
C GLU A 42 -18.32 19.71 -2.33
N TYR A 43 -18.31 18.49 -2.84
CA TYR A 43 -18.26 18.12 -4.25
C TYR A 43 -19.46 17.25 -4.61
N PRO A 44 -19.84 17.16 -5.90
CA PRO A 44 -20.91 16.27 -6.33
C PRO A 44 -20.54 14.80 -6.08
N VAL A 45 -21.53 13.99 -5.67
CA VAL A 45 -21.37 12.56 -5.44
C VAL A 45 -22.27 11.79 -6.39
N PHE A 46 -21.67 10.84 -7.11
CA PHE A 46 -22.35 9.97 -8.07
C PHE A 46 -22.50 8.56 -7.48
N GLU A 47 -23.60 7.88 -7.79
CA GLU A 47 -23.86 6.55 -7.23
C GLU A 47 -22.98 5.45 -7.87
N SER A 48 -22.44 5.71 -9.08
CA SER A 48 -21.50 4.82 -9.77
C SER A 48 -20.53 5.64 -10.63
N ILE A 49 -19.38 5.05 -10.97
CA ILE A 49 -18.32 5.75 -11.69
C ILE A 49 -18.73 6.09 -13.13
N GLU A 50 -19.56 5.27 -13.77
CA GLU A 50 -20.05 5.47 -15.12
C GLU A 50 -20.97 6.70 -15.24
N LYS A 51 -21.59 7.13 -14.12
CA LYS A 51 -22.42 8.33 -14.06
C LYS A 51 -21.63 9.59 -13.78
N CYS A 52 -20.34 9.48 -13.44
CA CYS A 52 -19.48 10.62 -13.19
C CYS A 52 -19.07 11.27 -14.50
N ASP A 53 -19.56 12.48 -14.74
CA ASP A 53 -19.26 13.30 -15.91
C ASP A 53 -18.27 14.46 -15.63
N VAL A 54 -17.69 14.47 -14.44
CA VAL A 54 -16.72 15.49 -14.01
C VAL A 54 -15.33 15.16 -14.56
N GLU A 55 -14.71 16.13 -15.23
CA GLU A 55 -13.33 16.00 -15.70
C GLU A 55 -12.36 15.97 -14.50
N ALA A 56 -11.40 15.05 -14.54
CA ALA A 56 -10.36 14.88 -13.53
C ALA A 56 -9.04 14.40 -14.13
N ASP A 57 -7.96 14.57 -13.38
CA ASP A 57 -6.61 14.18 -13.78
C ASP A 57 -6.24 12.79 -13.25
N VAL A 58 -6.97 12.28 -12.25
CA VAL A 58 -6.71 10.99 -11.60
C VAL A 58 -7.94 10.50 -10.82
N VAL A 59 -8.09 9.19 -10.69
CA VAL A 59 -9.03 8.58 -9.74
C VAL A 59 -8.26 8.01 -8.57
N ILE A 60 -8.72 8.26 -7.33
CA ILE A 60 -8.23 7.59 -6.11
C ILE A 60 -9.31 6.61 -5.68
N ASP A 61 -8.99 5.33 -5.65
CA ASP A 61 -9.96 4.27 -5.32
C ASP A 61 -9.70 3.62 -3.97
N PHE A 62 -10.69 3.71 -3.09
CA PHE A 62 -10.84 2.96 -1.83
C PHE A 62 -12.25 2.38 -1.70
N SER A 63 -12.74 1.76 -2.74
CA SER A 63 -14.08 1.19 -2.80
C SER A 63 -14.10 -0.30 -2.34
N ASN A 64 -14.60 -1.17 -3.15
CA ASN A 64 -14.62 -2.62 -2.94
C ASN A 64 -14.36 -3.36 -4.26
N ALA A 65 -13.96 -4.64 -4.17
CA ALA A 65 -13.57 -5.43 -5.33
C ALA A 65 -14.65 -5.52 -6.42
N LYS A 66 -15.94 -5.49 -6.05
CA LYS A 66 -17.06 -5.56 -7.03
C LYS A 66 -17.18 -4.33 -7.92
N ALA A 67 -16.59 -3.22 -7.54
CA ALA A 67 -16.65 -1.98 -8.30
C ALA A 67 -15.41 -1.75 -9.19
N VAL A 68 -14.40 -2.64 -9.10
CA VAL A 68 -13.10 -2.41 -9.76
C VAL A 68 -13.20 -2.59 -11.27
N ASP A 69 -13.99 -3.54 -11.77
CA ASP A 69 -14.12 -3.82 -13.20
C ASP A 69 -14.67 -2.57 -13.93
N GLY A 70 -15.80 -2.03 -13.46
CA GLY A 70 -16.38 -0.79 -14.01
C GLY A 70 -15.46 0.44 -13.82
N LEU A 71 -14.69 0.48 -12.73
CA LEU A 71 -13.69 1.53 -12.53
C LEU A 71 -12.57 1.47 -13.58
N LEU A 72 -12.04 0.29 -13.86
CA LEU A 72 -10.97 0.12 -14.84
C LEU A 72 -11.46 0.45 -16.25
N ASP A 73 -12.68 0.00 -16.61
CA ASP A 73 -13.31 0.33 -17.89
C ASP A 73 -13.48 1.84 -18.07
N TYR A 74 -14.00 2.53 -17.05
CA TYR A 74 -14.13 3.98 -17.03
C TYR A 74 -12.78 4.69 -17.20
N CYS A 75 -11.76 4.28 -16.45
CA CYS A 75 -10.43 4.88 -16.50
C CYS A 75 -9.79 4.72 -17.89
N VAL A 76 -9.96 3.55 -18.51
CA VAL A 76 -9.48 3.28 -19.87
C VAL A 76 -10.25 4.09 -20.90
N GLU A 77 -11.59 4.17 -20.82
CA GLU A 77 -12.42 4.96 -21.74
C GLU A 77 -12.09 6.45 -21.68
N LYS A 78 -11.98 6.99 -20.48
CA LYS A 78 -11.72 8.42 -20.24
C LYS A 78 -10.23 8.80 -20.30
N GLN A 79 -9.33 7.82 -20.42
CA GLN A 79 -7.88 8.01 -20.36
C GLN A 79 -7.43 8.72 -19.07
N ILE A 80 -8.04 8.34 -17.92
CA ILE A 80 -7.76 8.93 -16.61
C ILE A 80 -6.94 7.91 -15.79
N PRO A 81 -5.75 8.28 -15.28
CA PRO A 81 -4.95 7.47 -14.35
C PRO A 81 -5.71 7.05 -13.10
N VAL A 82 -5.37 5.88 -12.52
CA VAL A 82 -6.02 5.40 -11.30
C VAL A 82 -5.02 4.92 -10.24
N VAL A 83 -5.18 5.42 -9.01
CA VAL A 83 -4.53 4.91 -7.80
C VAL A 83 -5.47 3.88 -7.18
N LEU A 84 -5.22 2.61 -7.47
CA LEU A 84 -6.08 1.47 -7.09
C LEU A 84 -5.65 0.92 -5.72
N CYS A 85 -6.39 1.28 -4.66
CA CYS A 85 -6.11 0.84 -3.29
C CYS A 85 -7.09 -0.23 -2.78
N THR A 86 -8.10 -0.59 -3.56
CA THR A 86 -9.02 -1.68 -3.23
C THR A 86 -8.27 -3.00 -3.11
N THR A 87 -8.55 -3.74 -2.05
CA THR A 87 -7.95 -5.03 -1.72
C THR A 87 -8.92 -6.19 -1.99
N GLY A 88 -8.40 -7.43 -2.02
CA GLY A 88 -9.22 -8.62 -2.19
C GLY A 88 -9.68 -8.84 -3.64
N LEU A 89 -8.91 -8.38 -4.61
CA LEU A 89 -9.15 -8.63 -6.03
C LEU A 89 -8.96 -10.11 -6.36
N SER A 90 -9.78 -10.63 -7.26
CA SER A 90 -9.62 -11.97 -7.83
C SER A 90 -8.44 -12.03 -8.80
N GLU A 91 -8.04 -13.24 -9.21
CA GLU A 91 -6.99 -13.41 -10.23
C GLU A 91 -7.40 -12.81 -11.57
N GLU A 92 -8.67 -12.93 -11.95
CA GLU A 92 -9.23 -12.33 -13.15
C GLU A 92 -9.13 -10.79 -13.09
N GLN A 93 -9.51 -10.19 -11.97
CA GLN A 93 -9.39 -8.75 -11.76
C GLN A 93 -7.94 -8.26 -11.78
N LEU A 94 -7.00 -9.06 -11.26
CA LEU A 94 -5.58 -8.74 -11.35
C LEU A 94 -5.08 -8.77 -12.82
N GLN A 95 -5.63 -9.66 -13.65
CA GLN A 95 -5.34 -9.66 -15.09
C GLN A 95 -5.95 -8.43 -15.79
N GLU A 96 -7.17 -8.02 -15.41
CA GLU A 96 -7.80 -6.79 -15.92
C GLU A 96 -6.99 -5.54 -15.55
N VAL A 97 -6.45 -5.47 -14.33
CA VAL A 97 -5.52 -4.41 -13.92
C VAL A 97 -4.29 -4.37 -14.84
N GLU A 98 -3.73 -5.53 -15.18
CA GLU A 98 -2.58 -5.64 -16.08
C GLU A 98 -2.93 -5.17 -17.52
N GLU A 99 -4.10 -5.55 -18.04
CA GLU A 99 -4.56 -5.10 -19.36
C GLU A 99 -4.91 -3.60 -19.39
N ALA A 100 -5.52 -3.07 -18.33
CA ALA A 100 -5.80 -1.64 -18.18
C ALA A 100 -4.51 -0.81 -18.13
N SER A 101 -3.47 -1.31 -17.44
CA SER A 101 -2.20 -0.63 -17.32
C SER A 101 -1.46 -0.43 -18.65
N LYS A 102 -1.77 -1.25 -19.68
CA LYS A 102 -1.25 -1.07 -21.05
C LYS A 102 -1.88 0.12 -21.78
N LYS A 103 -2.99 0.66 -21.26
CA LYS A 103 -3.82 1.70 -21.89
C LYS A 103 -3.85 3.00 -21.11
N VAL A 104 -3.70 2.93 -19.78
CA VAL A 104 -3.74 4.07 -18.86
C VAL A 104 -2.76 3.81 -17.70
N ALA A 105 -2.30 4.86 -17.01
CA ALA A 105 -1.44 4.68 -15.84
C ALA A 105 -2.25 4.10 -14.67
N VAL A 106 -1.80 2.96 -14.13
CA VAL A 106 -2.41 2.30 -12.98
C VAL A 106 -1.37 2.14 -11.88
N LEU A 107 -1.59 2.79 -10.74
CA LEU A 107 -0.75 2.60 -9.56
C LEU A 107 -1.45 1.66 -8.59
N ARG A 108 -0.79 0.55 -8.26
CA ARG A 108 -1.24 -0.41 -7.25
C ARG A 108 -0.07 -0.86 -6.40
N SER A 109 -0.22 -0.80 -5.08
CA SER A 109 0.83 -1.20 -4.14
C SER A 109 0.25 -2.03 -2.98
N ALA A 110 1.05 -2.92 -2.42
CA ALA A 110 0.68 -3.73 -1.26
C ALA A 110 0.43 -2.88 -0.01
N ASN A 111 1.06 -1.72 0.09
CA ASN A 111 0.89 -0.77 1.18
C ASN A 111 1.05 0.66 0.64
N MET A 112 0.13 1.55 0.99
CA MET A 112 0.15 2.94 0.53
C MET A 112 0.98 3.88 1.41
N SER A 113 1.52 3.44 2.56
CA SER A 113 2.35 4.29 3.42
C SER A 113 3.68 4.66 2.75
N LEU A 114 3.97 5.94 2.63
CA LEU A 114 5.28 6.44 2.19
C LEU A 114 6.41 5.88 3.07
N GLY A 115 6.20 5.87 4.40
CA GLY A 115 7.19 5.37 5.34
C GLY A 115 7.50 3.87 5.17
N ILE A 116 6.48 3.04 4.93
CA ILE A 116 6.68 1.61 4.67
C ILE A 116 7.42 1.38 3.34
N ASN A 117 7.06 2.12 2.30
CA ASN A 117 7.72 1.96 1.00
C ASN A 117 9.16 2.47 1.01
N LEU A 118 9.44 3.58 1.71
CA LEU A 118 10.81 4.01 1.95
C LEU A 118 11.59 2.95 2.77
N LEU A 119 10.96 2.39 3.80
CA LEU A 119 11.56 1.33 4.61
C LEU A 119 11.93 0.12 3.76
N MET A 120 11.05 -0.35 2.86
CA MET A 120 11.37 -1.45 1.93
C MET A 120 12.61 -1.15 1.07
N GLN A 121 12.77 0.08 0.57
CA GLN A 121 13.96 0.46 -0.19
C GLN A 121 15.23 0.47 0.68
N LEU A 122 15.15 1.03 1.89
CA LEU A 122 16.28 1.01 2.83
C LEU A 122 16.68 -0.42 3.23
N LEU A 123 15.71 -1.31 3.42
CA LEU A 123 15.96 -2.71 3.71
C LEU A 123 16.65 -3.44 2.54
N LYS A 124 16.29 -3.13 1.29
CA LYS A 124 17.00 -3.67 0.12
C LYS A 124 18.48 -3.28 0.14
N GLU A 125 18.79 -2.01 0.41
CA GLU A 125 20.19 -1.56 0.50
C GLU A 125 20.92 -2.13 1.71
N ALA A 126 20.28 -2.16 2.88
CA ALA A 126 20.84 -2.77 4.09
C ALA A 126 21.14 -4.27 3.88
N THR A 127 20.23 -4.99 3.24
CA THR A 127 20.39 -6.43 2.97
C THR A 127 21.59 -6.73 2.09
N LYS A 128 21.84 -5.94 1.05
CA LYS A 128 23.00 -6.13 0.15
C LYS A 128 24.35 -6.06 0.91
N VAL A 129 24.39 -5.30 2.00
CA VAL A 129 25.60 -5.11 2.81
C VAL A 129 25.66 -6.10 3.98
N LEU A 130 24.57 -6.23 4.72
CA LEU A 130 24.55 -6.93 6.01
C LEU A 130 24.35 -8.45 5.86
N SER A 131 23.59 -8.90 4.86
CA SER A 131 23.38 -10.33 4.62
C SER A 131 24.71 -11.06 4.29
N PRO A 132 25.54 -10.60 3.34
CA PRO A 132 26.84 -11.22 3.10
C PRO A 132 27.81 -11.11 4.29
N ALA A 133 27.65 -10.10 5.15
CA ALA A 133 28.42 -9.94 6.39
C ALA A 133 27.98 -10.89 7.51
N GLY A 134 26.93 -11.69 7.28
CA GLY A 134 26.49 -12.75 8.18
C GLY A 134 25.52 -12.33 9.27
N TYR A 135 24.85 -11.18 9.11
CA TYR A 135 23.76 -10.75 10.01
C TYR A 135 22.55 -11.66 9.87
N ASP A 136 21.94 -11.97 10.99
CA ASP A 136 20.66 -12.66 11.04
C ASP A 136 19.52 -11.64 10.90
N ILE A 137 18.46 -11.99 10.18
CA ILE A 137 17.36 -11.06 9.90
C ILE A 137 16.08 -11.56 10.56
N GLU A 138 15.45 -10.68 11.35
CA GLU A 138 14.19 -10.98 12.05
C GLU A 138 13.21 -9.80 11.87
N ILE A 139 11.92 -10.11 11.73
CA ILE A 139 10.85 -9.13 11.65
C ILE A 139 9.90 -9.35 12.83
N VAL A 140 9.56 -8.27 13.54
CA VAL A 140 8.54 -8.27 14.59
C VAL A 140 7.44 -7.31 14.21
N GLU A 141 6.20 -7.80 14.12
CA GLU A 141 5.05 -6.95 13.82
C GLU A 141 4.02 -6.98 14.94
N LYS A 142 3.37 -5.85 15.20
CA LYS A 142 2.38 -5.71 16.26
C LYS A 142 1.12 -5.03 15.71
N HIS A 143 -0.04 -5.63 15.95
CA HIS A 143 -1.34 -5.07 15.57
C HIS A 143 -2.38 -5.28 16.66
N HIS A 144 -3.53 -4.63 16.47
CA HIS A 144 -4.69 -4.75 17.35
C HIS A 144 -5.21 -6.20 17.43
N ASN A 145 -5.92 -6.48 18.51
CA ASN A 145 -6.45 -7.82 18.79
C ASN A 145 -7.59 -8.29 17.85
N GLN A 146 -8.06 -7.42 16.93
CA GLN A 146 -9.07 -7.76 15.92
C GLN A 146 -8.47 -8.08 14.55
N LYS A 147 -7.13 -8.05 14.39
CA LYS A 147 -6.49 -8.39 13.12
C LYS A 147 -6.47 -9.91 12.94
N LEU A 148 -7.05 -10.39 11.83
CA LEU A 148 -7.25 -11.83 11.58
C LEU A 148 -6.00 -12.49 11.00
N ASP A 149 -5.34 -11.83 10.06
CA ASP A 149 -4.11 -12.35 9.43
C ASP A 149 -2.89 -12.19 10.36
N ALA A 150 -2.07 -13.22 10.42
CA ALA A 150 -0.77 -13.25 11.08
C ALA A 150 0.18 -14.19 10.30
N PRO A 151 1.35 -13.71 9.87
CA PRO A 151 1.80 -12.32 9.95
C PRO A 151 0.99 -11.37 9.04
N SER A 152 1.18 -10.05 9.26
CA SER A 152 0.51 -9.03 8.45
C SER A 152 1.06 -9.02 7.02
N GLY A 153 0.22 -8.63 6.04
CA GLY A 153 0.67 -8.46 4.66
C GLY A 153 1.85 -7.48 4.52
N THR A 154 1.93 -6.46 5.38
CA THR A 154 3.09 -5.54 5.41
C THR A 154 4.36 -6.24 5.87
N ALA A 155 4.29 -7.11 6.88
CA ALA A 155 5.46 -7.87 7.33
C ALA A 155 5.98 -8.81 6.23
N ILE A 156 5.06 -9.46 5.50
CA ILE A 156 5.43 -10.28 4.34
C ILE A 156 6.07 -9.42 3.24
N ALA A 157 5.50 -8.25 2.90
CA ALA A 157 6.07 -7.36 1.89
C ALA A 157 7.49 -6.87 2.27
N LEU A 158 7.75 -6.61 3.56
CA LEU A 158 9.09 -6.30 4.06
C LEU A 158 10.04 -7.49 3.88
N ALA A 159 9.60 -8.71 4.22
CA ALA A 159 10.38 -9.94 4.04
C ALA A 159 10.66 -10.20 2.55
N ASP A 160 9.65 -10.04 1.69
CA ASP A 160 9.80 -10.20 0.24
C ASP A 160 10.82 -9.20 -0.31
N SER A 161 10.78 -7.92 0.11
CA SER A 161 11.72 -6.91 -0.33
C SER A 161 13.18 -7.22 0.07
N ILE A 162 13.39 -7.86 1.20
CA ILE A 162 14.69 -8.38 1.64
C ILE A 162 15.10 -9.57 0.76
N ASN A 163 14.20 -10.50 0.56
CA ASN A 163 14.48 -11.75 -0.14
C ASN A 163 14.71 -11.54 -1.66
N ASP A 164 14.04 -10.54 -2.26
CA ASP A 164 14.25 -10.12 -3.65
C ASP A 164 15.73 -9.82 -3.97
N VAL A 165 16.42 -9.12 -3.07
CA VAL A 165 17.82 -8.71 -3.26
C VAL A 165 18.83 -9.69 -2.67
N ALA A 166 18.34 -10.76 -2.07
CA ALA A 166 19.11 -11.87 -1.51
C ALA A 166 18.96 -13.15 -2.36
N ASP A 167 18.59 -13.02 -3.64
CA ASP A 167 18.40 -14.13 -4.59
C ASP A 167 17.42 -15.22 -4.09
N GLY A 168 16.43 -14.85 -3.28
CA GLY A 168 15.43 -15.76 -2.74
C GLY A 168 15.98 -16.79 -1.76
N GLN A 169 17.14 -16.53 -1.14
CA GLN A 169 17.81 -17.52 -0.29
C GLN A 169 17.16 -17.75 1.07
N TYR A 170 16.29 -16.83 1.54
CA TYR A 170 15.71 -16.90 2.87
C TYR A 170 14.41 -17.71 2.90
N GLU A 171 14.32 -18.59 3.91
CA GLU A 171 13.12 -19.32 4.26
C GLU A 171 12.39 -18.58 5.40
N TYR A 172 11.09 -18.29 5.23
CA TYR A 172 10.31 -17.60 6.25
C TYR A 172 9.93 -18.53 7.39
N VAL A 173 10.27 -18.13 8.62
CA VAL A 173 9.99 -18.89 9.84
C VAL A 173 9.06 -18.07 10.74
N TYR A 174 7.82 -18.53 10.90
CA TYR A 174 6.78 -17.79 11.65
C TYR A 174 6.74 -18.10 13.14
N ASP A 175 7.25 -19.27 13.55
CA ASP A 175 7.26 -19.70 14.94
C ASP A 175 8.43 -20.66 15.20
N ARG A 176 9.23 -20.33 16.21
CA ARG A 176 10.36 -21.16 16.66
C ARG A 176 10.06 -21.96 17.94
N SER A 177 8.87 -21.79 18.53
CA SER A 177 8.53 -22.41 19.82
C SER A 177 8.53 -23.95 19.79
N GLN A 178 8.23 -24.51 18.61
CA GLN A 178 8.18 -25.97 18.39
C GLN A 178 9.54 -26.56 17.97
N VAL A 179 10.58 -25.76 17.83
CA VAL A 179 11.86 -26.19 17.26
C VAL A 179 12.99 -25.97 18.27
N ARG A 180 13.65 -27.06 18.67
CA ARG A 180 14.81 -27.03 19.56
C ARG A 180 16.13 -27.24 18.78
N LYS A 181 16.47 -26.29 17.92
CA LYS A 181 17.74 -26.23 17.15
C LYS A 181 18.30 -24.82 17.11
N LYS A 182 19.60 -24.71 16.81
CA LYS A 182 20.18 -23.38 16.49
C LYS A 182 19.51 -22.81 15.25
N ARG A 183 19.43 -21.47 15.18
CA ARG A 183 18.95 -20.74 14.01
C ARG A 183 19.79 -21.11 12.77
N ASP A 184 19.14 -21.35 11.65
CA ASP A 184 19.81 -21.49 10.36
C ASP A 184 20.12 -20.13 9.77
N LYS A 185 21.21 -20.02 9.01
CA LYS A 185 21.60 -18.77 8.34
C LYS A 185 20.62 -18.35 7.24
N LYS A 186 19.84 -19.28 6.70
CA LYS A 186 18.82 -19.04 5.69
C LYS A 186 17.44 -18.71 6.27
N GLU A 187 17.29 -18.69 7.58
CA GLU A 187 16.02 -18.30 8.19
C GLU A 187 15.85 -16.79 8.17
N LEU A 188 14.67 -16.31 7.79
CA LEU A 188 14.15 -14.99 8.07
C LEU A 188 12.94 -15.16 8.98
N GLY A 189 13.10 -14.79 10.25
CA GLY A 189 12.04 -14.96 11.23
C GLY A 189 11.00 -13.85 11.13
N ILE A 190 9.71 -14.20 11.29
CA ILE A 190 8.61 -13.23 11.32
C ILE A 190 7.71 -13.52 12.51
N SER A 191 7.76 -12.66 13.51
CA SER A 191 6.98 -12.79 14.75
C SER A 191 5.81 -11.81 14.78
N ALA A 192 4.61 -12.32 15.09
CA ALA A 192 3.38 -11.51 15.11
C ALA A 192 2.85 -11.36 16.55
N VAL A 193 2.64 -10.11 16.98
CA VAL A 193 2.02 -9.75 18.25
C VAL A 193 0.62 -9.18 18.00
N ARG A 194 -0.38 -9.60 18.79
CA ARG A 194 -1.76 -9.10 18.73
C ARG A 194 -2.15 -8.58 20.11
N GLY A 195 -2.52 -7.28 20.19
CA GLY A 195 -2.89 -6.68 21.48
C GLY A 195 -3.53 -5.30 21.36
N GLY A 196 -4.47 -5.02 22.25
CA GLY A 196 -5.11 -3.72 22.38
C GLY A 196 -5.61 -3.14 21.05
N THR A 197 -5.30 -1.88 20.85
CA THR A 197 -5.71 -1.07 19.68
C THR A 197 -4.52 -0.65 18.81
N ILE A 198 -3.41 -1.35 18.85
CA ILE A 198 -2.21 -1.06 18.06
C ILE A 198 -2.58 -1.01 16.58
N VAL A 199 -2.37 0.14 15.93
CA VAL A 199 -2.74 0.33 14.53
C VAL A 199 -1.84 -0.49 13.60
N GLY A 200 -0.53 -0.46 13.84
CA GLY A 200 0.47 -1.25 13.14
C GLY A 200 1.88 -0.81 13.50
N GLU A 201 2.70 -1.74 13.92
CA GLU A 201 4.13 -1.55 14.17
C GLU A 201 4.89 -2.64 13.47
N HIS A 202 5.96 -2.29 12.79
CA HIS A 202 6.85 -3.23 12.09
C HIS A 202 8.28 -2.86 12.41
N GLU A 203 9.04 -3.83 12.85
CA GLU A 203 10.44 -3.69 13.24
C GLU A 203 11.25 -4.78 12.55
N VAL A 204 12.30 -4.40 11.85
CA VAL A 204 13.22 -5.30 11.17
C VAL A 204 14.59 -5.18 11.82
N LEU A 205 15.08 -6.30 12.34
CA LEU A 205 16.36 -6.39 13.01
C LEU A 205 17.38 -7.08 12.10
N PHE A 206 18.56 -6.48 11.98
CA PHE A 206 19.75 -7.11 11.44
C PHE A 206 20.71 -7.32 12.62
N ALA A 207 20.80 -8.57 13.06
CA ALA A 207 21.58 -8.96 14.25
C ALA A 207 22.94 -9.53 13.84
N GLY A 208 23.99 -8.76 14.07
CA GLY A 208 25.39 -9.12 13.84
C GLY A 208 26.07 -9.65 15.10
N ILE A 209 27.40 -9.78 15.05
CA ILE A 209 28.22 -10.06 16.23
C ILE A 209 28.44 -8.73 16.98
N ASP A 210 27.98 -8.70 18.24
CA ASP A 210 28.14 -7.54 19.16
C ASP A 210 27.40 -6.27 18.75
N GLU A 211 26.53 -6.31 17.72
CA GLU A 211 25.70 -5.19 17.32
C GLU A 211 24.35 -5.62 16.71
N VAL A 212 23.37 -4.75 16.80
CA VAL A 212 22.07 -4.90 16.11
C VAL A 212 21.71 -3.59 15.44
N ILE A 213 21.23 -3.66 14.20
CA ILE A 213 20.65 -2.52 13.50
C ILE A 213 19.15 -2.75 13.41
N GLU A 214 18.36 -1.76 13.80
CA GLU A 214 16.90 -1.84 13.84
C GLU A 214 16.29 -0.79 12.91
N PHE A 215 15.35 -1.23 12.06
CA PHE A 215 14.50 -0.37 11.26
C PHE A 215 13.08 -0.50 11.75
N LYS A 216 12.51 0.59 12.23
CA LYS A 216 11.17 0.56 12.84
C LYS A 216 10.22 1.56 12.21
N HIS A 217 9.01 1.11 11.92
CA HIS A 217 7.88 1.95 11.52
C HIS A 217 6.71 1.73 12.48
N THR A 218 6.12 2.82 12.95
CA THR A 218 4.90 2.81 13.79
C THR A 218 3.82 3.68 13.15
N ALA A 219 2.69 3.07 12.80
CA ALA A 219 1.50 3.79 12.37
C ALA A 219 0.63 4.13 13.58
N TYR A 220 0.37 5.41 13.81
CA TYR A 220 -0.54 5.88 14.86
C TYR A 220 -1.98 5.99 14.39
N SER A 221 -2.21 6.07 13.08
CA SER A 221 -3.54 6.07 12.47
C SER A 221 -3.50 5.50 11.06
N ARG A 222 -4.67 5.11 10.53
CA ARG A 222 -4.80 4.67 9.13
C ARG A 222 -4.68 5.82 8.12
N THR A 223 -4.65 7.06 8.59
CA THR A 223 -4.48 8.27 7.77
C THR A 223 -3.15 8.26 6.98
N VAL A 224 -2.13 7.53 7.47
CA VAL A 224 -0.86 7.35 6.73
C VAL A 224 -1.05 6.74 5.33
N PHE A 225 -2.03 5.86 5.16
CA PHE A 225 -2.37 5.26 3.86
C PHE A 225 -3.08 6.27 2.95
N GLY A 226 -3.96 7.11 3.53
CA GLY A 226 -4.61 8.20 2.82
C GLY A 226 -3.61 9.25 2.32
N LYS A 227 -2.64 9.63 3.17
CA LYS A 227 -1.55 10.52 2.76
C LYS A 227 -0.76 9.95 1.58
N GLY A 228 -0.40 8.68 1.65
CA GLY A 228 0.30 8.01 0.54
C GLY A 228 -0.53 7.96 -0.75
N ALA A 229 -1.85 7.77 -0.64
CA ALA A 229 -2.72 7.79 -1.81
C ALA A 229 -2.82 9.19 -2.45
N VAL A 230 -2.83 10.25 -1.65
CA VAL A 230 -2.76 11.64 -2.15
C VAL A 230 -1.42 11.89 -2.87
N GLU A 231 -0.30 11.48 -2.30
CA GLU A 231 1.01 11.60 -2.96
C GLU A 231 1.09 10.75 -4.24
N ALA A 232 0.50 9.54 -4.22
CA ALA A 232 0.40 8.70 -5.41
C ALA A 232 -0.44 9.37 -6.52
N ALA A 233 -1.55 10.02 -6.17
CA ALA A 233 -2.39 10.76 -7.13
C ALA A 233 -1.62 11.92 -7.78
N LYS A 234 -0.88 12.70 -6.97
CA LYS A 234 -0.02 13.78 -7.49
C LYS A 234 1.08 13.25 -8.43
N PHE A 235 1.67 12.12 -8.09
CA PHE A 235 2.67 11.45 -8.91
C PHE A 235 2.10 10.93 -10.23
N LEU A 236 0.91 10.31 -10.18
CA LEU A 236 0.34 9.56 -11.30
C LEU A 236 -0.33 10.47 -12.34
N ALA A 237 -0.82 11.64 -11.91
CA ALA A 237 -1.45 12.62 -12.82
C ALA A 237 -0.50 12.98 -13.96
N GLY A 238 -0.94 12.74 -15.21
CA GLY A 238 -0.17 13.01 -16.42
C GLY A 238 0.92 12.01 -16.74
N LYS A 239 0.99 10.86 -16.05
CA LYS A 239 1.87 9.75 -16.41
C LYS A 239 1.33 8.99 -17.63
N ASP A 240 2.25 8.48 -18.44
CA ASP A 240 1.94 7.60 -19.55
C ASP A 240 1.36 6.26 -19.05
N ALA A 241 0.65 5.55 -19.94
CA ALA A 241 0.15 4.21 -19.65
C ALA A 241 1.29 3.32 -19.12
N GLY A 242 1.00 2.61 -18.05
CA GLY A 242 1.99 1.78 -17.38
C GLY A 242 1.50 1.32 -16.01
N LYS A 243 2.22 0.36 -15.46
CA LYS A 243 2.03 -0.12 -14.12
C LYS A 243 3.02 0.55 -13.20
N TYR A 244 2.50 1.15 -12.15
CA TYR A 244 3.26 1.89 -11.14
C TYR A 244 2.98 1.32 -9.75
N ASP A 245 3.90 1.56 -8.84
CA ASP A 245 3.72 1.26 -7.43
C ASP A 245 4.24 2.41 -6.53
N MET A 246 4.16 2.22 -5.22
CA MET A 246 4.60 3.24 -4.28
C MET A 246 6.13 3.42 -4.25
N SER A 247 6.92 2.48 -4.78
CA SER A 247 8.37 2.69 -4.90
C SER A 247 8.69 3.76 -5.95
N ASP A 248 7.92 3.83 -7.04
CA ASP A 248 8.04 4.90 -8.03
C ASP A 248 7.71 6.28 -7.44
N VAL A 249 6.78 6.33 -6.48
CA VAL A 249 6.40 7.57 -5.77
C VAL A 249 7.52 8.03 -4.82
N VAL A 250 8.18 7.10 -4.15
CA VAL A 250 9.20 7.39 -3.14
C VAL A 250 10.56 7.72 -3.76
N LEU A 251 10.88 7.13 -4.93
CA LEU A 251 12.18 7.26 -5.59
C LEU A 251 12.23 8.35 -6.67
N LYS A 252 11.21 9.25 -6.72
CA LYS A 252 11.17 10.36 -7.69
C LYS A 252 12.48 11.16 -7.71
#